data_f63cc71a5755391dc540013de599ceeb
#
_entry.id   f63cc71a5755391dc540013de599ceeb
#
_cell.length_a   1.000
_cell.length_b   1.000
_cell.length_c   1.000
_cell.angle_alpha   90.00
_cell.angle_beta   90.00
_cell.angle_gamma   90.00
#
_symmetry.space_group_name_H-M   'P 1'
#
loop_
_entity.id
_entity.type
_entity.pdbx_description
1 polymer ?
#
loop_
_entity_poly.entity_id
_entity_poly.type
_entity_poly.pdbx_seq_one_letter_code
_entity_poly.pdbx_strand_id
1 'polypeptide(L)'
;MKLVVIGGVAAGLSAASRARRLDRSLEIVVLEKGNRISYGACGLPYWVEGQVRSMEELTVYKSDFFERERDIRIRTGCEVTAVRHSQREVALRSGERIRYDRLVWAAGARPAERSQDARVFTLHTDTDAERLQEFLQTRQPRTAAIIGGGYIGLEMATALRARGLTVTLFHDGTQLLHREEDWLTKKIVERLELCRVEVRLNTRAGAPAELPHDLVLCATGLKPNVEVMAEAGAELGRSGALRVSEQQETSLSGVYAAGDCCEALHVVSGRPVWVPLGTTANKMGRVAGSNAAGKRERFGGIVGTSVLRVGGMAVATTGLSTQQARREGFSPVEALIESRARPKYFRGKMLHVQLVADRGSRRLLGAAIAGDEDAAGRINVVAAALTAKMRVEDFADLDLAYAPPYSTVNDPLLVAAHQLHKALD
;
A
#
# COMPACT_ATOMS: atom_id res chain seq x y z
N MET A 1 -21.81 -11.50 22.93
CA MET A 1 -21.86 -11.20 21.49
C MET A 1 -20.61 -11.75 20.85
N LYS A 2 -20.76 -12.42 19.68
CA LYS A 2 -19.65 -13.05 18.95
C LYS A 2 -19.24 -12.22 17.73
N LEU A 3 -18.00 -11.78 17.69
CA LEU A 3 -17.35 -11.11 16.57
C LEU A 3 -16.49 -12.11 15.80
N VAL A 4 -16.79 -12.32 14.52
CA VAL A 4 -15.94 -13.08 13.62
C VAL A 4 -15.19 -12.11 12.71
N VAL A 5 -13.88 -12.29 12.59
CA VAL A 5 -13.00 -11.47 11.74
C VAL A 5 -12.35 -12.38 10.71
N ILE A 6 -12.44 -12.03 9.44
CA ILE A 6 -11.87 -12.78 8.33
C ILE A 6 -10.59 -12.07 7.87
N GLY A 7 -9.46 -12.76 7.98
CA GLY A 7 -8.13 -12.24 7.68
C GLY A 7 -7.31 -11.88 8.93
N GLY A 8 -6.11 -12.42 9.02
CA GLY A 8 -5.21 -12.36 10.17
C GLY A 8 -3.99 -11.48 9.98
N VAL A 9 -4.03 -10.48 9.08
CA VAL A 9 -2.90 -9.56 8.84
C VAL A 9 -3.29 -8.13 9.29
N ALA A 10 -3.03 -7.10 8.54
CA ALA A 10 -3.10 -5.71 8.98
C ALA A 10 -4.50 -5.28 9.47
N ALA A 11 -5.51 -5.33 8.60
CA ALA A 11 -6.84 -4.81 8.91
C ALA A 11 -7.57 -5.68 9.94
N GLY A 12 -7.56 -7.01 9.77
CA GLY A 12 -8.31 -7.91 10.63
C GLY A 12 -7.80 -7.92 12.07
N LEU A 13 -6.47 -8.01 12.28
CA LEU A 13 -5.91 -7.96 13.64
C LEU A 13 -6.04 -6.58 14.29
N SER A 14 -6.02 -5.50 13.51
CA SER A 14 -6.34 -4.16 14.01
C SER A 14 -7.79 -4.08 14.48
N ALA A 15 -8.73 -4.66 13.72
CA ALA A 15 -10.14 -4.71 14.09
C ALA A 15 -10.36 -5.55 15.35
N ALA A 16 -9.86 -6.79 15.38
CA ALA A 16 -9.99 -7.68 16.54
C ALA A 16 -9.40 -7.08 17.81
N SER A 17 -8.18 -6.54 17.72
CA SER A 17 -7.49 -5.90 18.84
C SER A 17 -8.20 -4.64 19.35
N ARG A 18 -8.78 -3.86 18.44
CA ARG A 18 -9.54 -2.66 18.80
C ARG A 18 -10.86 -3.03 19.48
N ALA A 19 -11.60 -3.99 18.92
CA ALA A 19 -12.84 -4.47 19.51
C ALA A 19 -12.63 -5.00 20.92
N ARG A 20 -11.60 -5.83 21.16
CA ARG A 20 -11.25 -6.35 22.49
C ARG A 20 -10.94 -5.25 23.50
N ARG A 21 -10.22 -4.20 23.10
CA ARG A 21 -9.93 -3.06 24.00
C ARG A 21 -11.17 -2.27 24.39
N LEU A 22 -12.21 -2.26 23.56
CA LEU A 22 -13.45 -1.53 23.81
C LEU A 22 -14.48 -2.34 24.57
N ASP A 23 -14.51 -3.64 24.34
CA ASP A 23 -15.44 -4.55 25.02
C ASP A 23 -14.74 -5.90 25.32
N ARG A 24 -14.47 -6.13 26.60
CA ARG A 24 -13.84 -7.36 27.09
C ARG A 24 -14.78 -8.57 27.10
N SER A 25 -16.09 -8.37 27.00
CA SER A 25 -17.09 -9.44 27.01
C SER A 25 -17.29 -10.12 25.65
N LEU A 26 -16.73 -9.55 24.56
CA LEU A 26 -16.87 -10.10 23.23
C LEU A 26 -16.15 -11.46 23.11
N GLU A 27 -16.81 -12.44 22.55
CA GLU A 27 -16.15 -13.60 21.97
C GLU A 27 -15.57 -13.19 20.60
N ILE A 28 -14.25 -13.18 20.45
CA ILE A 28 -13.59 -12.77 19.20
C ILE A 28 -12.85 -13.95 18.59
N VAL A 29 -13.19 -14.26 17.35
CA VAL A 29 -12.52 -15.31 16.56
C VAL A 29 -12.01 -14.70 15.26
N VAL A 30 -10.71 -14.85 14.99
CA VAL A 30 -10.08 -14.48 13.74
C VAL A 30 -9.85 -15.75 12.92
N LEU A 31 -10.33 -15.74 11.67
CA LEU A 31 -10.15 -16.82 10.69
C LEU A 31 -9.18 -16.36 9.62
N GLU A 32 -8.02 -17.01 9.56
CA GLU A 32 -6.99 -16.74 8.57
C GLU A 32 -6.86 -17.94 7.63
N LYS A 33 -6.85 -17.68 6.32
CA LYS A 33 -6.68 -18.71 5.28
C LYS A 33 -5.27 -19.28 5.28
N GLY A 34 -4.26 -18.43 5.48
CA GLY A 34 -2.86 -18.81 5.54
C GLY A 34 -2.48 -19.47 6.87
N ASN A 35 -1.22 -19.86 6.98
CA ASN A 35 -0.68 -20.48 8.18
C ASN A 35 -0.04 -19.45 9.13
N ARG A 36 0.16 -18.20 8.68
CA ARG A 36 0.75 -17.11 9.47
C ARG A 36 -0.19 -15.94 9.60
N ILE A 37 -0.04 -15.24 10.71
CA ILE A 37 -0.72 -13.97 10.99
C ILE A 37 0.30 -12.89 11.32
N SER A 38 -0.13 -11.65 11.36
CA SER A 38 0.63 -10.52 11.93
C SER A 38 2.04 -10.35 11.36
N TYR A 39 2.23 -10.58 10.08
CA TYR A 39 3.51 -10.34 9.41
C TYR A 39 3.49 -9.07 8.56
N GLY A 40 4.67 -8.47 8.40
CA GLY A 40 4.89 -7.30 7.58
C GLY A 40 5.01 -7.65 6.10
N ALA A 41 3.89 -7.74 5.37
CA ALA A 41 3.88 -8.08 3.94
C ALA A 41 4.74 -7.12 3.09
N CYS A 42 4.80 -5.82 3.44
CA CYS A 42 5.68 -4.85 2.79
C CYS A 42 7.18 -5.13 3.02
N GLY A 43 7.53 -6.02 3.95
CA GLY A 43 8.90 -6.46 4.20
C GLY A 43 9.38 -7.59 3.30
N LEU A 44 8.48 -8.24 2.55
CA LEU A 44 8.81 -9.40 1.71
C LEU A 44 9.88 -9.11 0.64
N PRO A 45 9.87 -7.97 -0.09
CA PRO A 45 10.95 -7.63 -1.00
C PRO A 45 12.32 -7.52 -0.31
N TYR A 46 12.36 -6.98 0.91
CA TYR A 46 13.60 -6.85 1.71
C TYR A 46 14.11 -8.19 2.24
N TRP A 47 13.21 -9.13 2.50
CA TRP A 47 13.59 -10.51 2.79
C TRP A 47 14.16 -11.20 1.55
N VAL A 48 13.54 -11.04 0.39
CA VAL A 48 14.11 -11.56 -0.87
C VAL A 48 15.47 -10.92 -1.16
N GLU A 49 15.65 -9.63 -0.93
CA GLU A 49 16.92 -8.92 -1.08
C GLU A 49 18.01 -9.46 -0.12
N GLY A 50 17.60 -9.99 1.05
CA GLY A 50 18.51 -10.48 2.10
C GLY A 50 18.80 -9.45 3.20
N GLN A 51 18.11 -8.33 3.24
CA GLN A 51 18.20 -7.34 4.33
C GLN A 51 17.48 -7.80 5.59
N VAL A 52 16.36 -8.50 5.43
CA VAL A 52 15.68 -9.23 6.49
C VAL A 52 16.09 -10.69 6.38
N ARG A 53 16.41 -11.32 7.52
CA ARG A 53 17.03 -12.66 7.53
C ARG A 53 16.03 -13.79 7.41
N SER A 54 14.82 -13.60 7.98
CA SER A 54 13.80 -14.65 8.03
C SER A 54 12.38 -14.10 8.10
N MET A 55 11.41 -14.95 7.84
CA MET A 55 9.99 -14.63 8.04
C MET A 55 9.62 -14.37 9.51
N GLU A 56 10.38 -14.93 10.45
CA GLU A 56 10.21 -14.68 11.87
C GLU A 56 10.49 -13.21 12.23
N GLU A 57 11.49 -12.60 11.59
CA GLU A 57 11.77 -11.15 11.76
C GLU A 57 10.66 -10.27 11.19
N LEU A 58 9.92 -10.73 10.17
CA LEU A 58 8.76 -10.05 9.62
C LEU A 58 7.49 -10.28 10.45
N THR A 59 7.48 -11.28 11.33
CA THR A 59 6.31 -11.60 12.18
C THR A 59 6.31 -10.70 13.40
N VAL A 60 5.33 -9.78 13.48
CA VAL A 60 5.25 -8.82 14.61
C VAL A 60 4.76 -9.50 15.90
N TYR A 61 3.71 -10.33 15.77
CA TYR A 61 3.16 -11.10 16.90
C TYR A 61 2.78 -12.51 16.44
N LYS A 62 3.04 -13.51 17.28
CA LYS A 62 2.57 -14.89 17.08
C LYS A 62 1.12 -15.04 17.55
N SER A 63 0.45 -16.12 17.15
CA SER A 63 -0.96 -16.39 17.52
C SER A 63 -1.17 -16.48 19.03
N ASP A 64 -0.24 -17.10 19.76
CA ASP A 64 -0.30 -17.26 21.20
C ASP A 64 -0.34 -15.93 21.96
N PHE A 65 0.30 -14.86 21.42
CA PHE A 65 0.17 -13.52 21.98
C PHE A 65 -1.28 -13.02 21.96
N PHE A 66 -2.00 -13.23 20.86
CA PHE A 66 -3.39 -12.79 20.75
C PHE A 66 -4.30 -13.61 21.67
N GLU A 67 -4.04 -14.90 21.84
CA GLU A 67 -4.83 -15.78 22.68
C GLU A 67 -4.61 -15.49 24.16
N ARG A 68 -3.35 -15.42 24.60
CA ARG A 68 -2.99 -15.27 26.02
C ARG A 68 -3.15 -13.84 26.53
N GLU A 69 -2.66 -12.85 25.74
CA GLU A 69 -2.61 -11.47 26.20
C GLU A 69 -3.87 -10.67 25.82
N ARG A 70 -4.63 -11.14 24.81
CA ARG A 70 -5.78 -10.40 24.30
C ARG A 70 -7.07 -11.19 24.30
N ASP A 71 -7.05 -12.44 24.69
CA ASP A 71 -8.24 -13.31 24.68
C ASP A 71 -8.96 -13.25 23.31
N ILE A 72 -8.17 -13.30 22.22
CA ILE A 72 -8.63 -13.36 20.83
C ILE A 72 -8.26 -14.71 20.27
N ARG A 73 -9.26 -15.53 19.94
CA ARG A 73 -9.02 -16.85 19.35
C ARG A 73 -8.57 -16.71 17.90
N ILE A 74 -7.41 -17.26 17.57
CA ILE A 74 -6.86 -17.28 16.22
C ILE A 74 -7.02 -18.70 15.63
N ARG A 75 -7.53 -18.77 14.39
CA ARG A 75 -7.62 -20.03 13.64
C ARG A 75 -6.99 -19.82 12.27
N THR A 76 -5.85 -20.44 12.04
CA THR A 76 -5.14 -20.46 10.75
C THR A 76 -5.60 -21.66 9.90
N GLY A 77 -5.27 -21.67 8.60
CA GLY A 77 -5.73 -22.69 7.65
C GLY A 77 -7.26 -22.70 7.42
N CYS A 78 -7.95 -21.61 7.78
CA CYS A 78 -9.40 -21.51 7.77
C CYS A 78 -9.89 -20.61 6.63
N GLU A 79 -10.04 -21.15 5.43
CA GLU A 79 -10.59 -20.42 4.29
C GLU A 79 -12.12 -20.34 4.37
N VAL A 80 -12.63 -19.09 4.44
CA VAL A 80 -14.06 -18.81 4.34
C VAL A 80 -14.47 -18.81 2.86
N THR A 81 -15.46 -19.63 2.52
CA THR A 81 -15.94 -19.81 1.15
C THR A 81 -17.35 -19.25 0.92
N ALA A 82 -18.11 -18.98 1.97
CA ALA A 82 -19.41 -18.33 1.85
C ALA A 82 -19.76 -17.52 3.12
N VAL A 83 -20.52 -16.43 2.93
CA VAL A 83 -21.18 -15.67 3.99
C VAL A 83 -22.69 -15.80 3.80
N ARG A 84 -23.38 -16.41 4.77
CA ARG A 84 -24.84 -16.57 4.77
C ARG A 84 -25.45 -15.52 5.69
N HIS A 85 -25.60 -14.31 5.16
CA HIS A 85 -25.98 -13.14 5.96
C HIS A 85 -27.32 -13.33 6.71
N SER A 86 -28.34 -13.88 6.05
CA SER A 86 -29.67 -14.10 6.66
C SER A 86 -29.61 -15.07 7.87
N GLN A 87 -28.66 -16.02 7.85
CA GLN A 87 -28.43 -16.99 8.93
C GLN A 87 -27.36 -16.53 9.92
N ARG A 88 -26.67 -15.42 9.62
CA ARG A 88 -25.49 -14.93 10.36
C ARG A 88 -24.42 -16.00 10.55
N GLU A 89 -24.07 -16.67 9.45
CA GLU A 89 -23.07 -17.75 9.43
C GLU A 89 -22.03 -17.51 8.34
N VAL A 90 -20.79 -17.88 8.62
CA VAL A 90 -19.76 -18.08 7.61
C VAL A 90 -19.52 -19.58 7.43
N ALA A 91 -19.29 -20.02 6.19
CA ALA A 91 -18.93 -21.39 5.87
C ALA A 91 -17.44 -21.46 5.52
N LEU A 92 -16.75 -22.46 6.08
CA LEU A 92 -15.35 -22.76 5.78
C LEU A 92 -15.26 -23.79 4.66
N ARG A 93 -14.13 -23.84 3.97
CA ARG A 93 -13.81 -24.87 2.97
C ARG A 93 -13.89 -26.30 3.55
N SER A 94 -13.66 -26.46 4.85
CA SER A 94 -13.82 -27.74 5.55
C SER A 94 -15.28 -28.22 5.69
N GLY A 95 -16.27 -27.38 5.37
CA GLY A 95 -17.69 -27.62 5.60
C GLY A 95 -18.20 -27.13 6.97
N GLU A 96 -17.30 -26.73 7.88
CA GLU A 96 -17.69 -26.15 9.17
C GLU A 96 -18.42 -24.81 8.96
N ARG A 97 -19.42 -24.56 9.83
CA ARG A 97 -20.18 -23.30 9.86
C ARG A 97 -19.96 -22.60 11.19
N ILE A 98 -19.70 -21.30 11.15
CA ILE A 98 -19.45 -20.49 12.34
C ILE A 98 -20.47 -19.35 12.36
N ARG A 99 -21.26 -19.28 13.42
CA ARG A 99 -22.21 -18.19 13.66
C ARG A 99 -21.49 -16.93 14.14
N TYR A 100 -22.04 -15.77 13.78
CA TYR A 100 -21.57 -14.48 14.24
C TYR A 100 -22.75 -13.54 14.60
N ASP A 101 -22.54 -12.64 15.53
CA ASP A 101 -23.43 -11.49 15.76
C ASP A 101 -22.96 -10.29 14.94
N ARG A 102 -21.64 -10.15 14.78
CA ARG A 102 -20.96 -9.15 13.93
C ARG A 102 -19.85 -9.81 13.14
N LEU A 103 -19.64 -9.31 11.92
CA LEU A 103 -18.60 -9.81 11.02
C LEU A 103 -17.71 -8.65 10.57
N VAL A 104 -16.39 -8.85 10.55
CA VAL A 104 -15.43 -7.97 9.87
C VAL A 104 -14.78 -8.75 8.74
N TRP A 105 -15.01 -8.34 7.51
CA TRP A 105 -14.35 -8.87 6.33
C TRP A 105 -13.08 -8.09 6.05
N ALA A 106 -11.91 -8.71 6.22
CA ALA A 106 -10.59 -8.14 6.02
C ALA A 106 -9.70 -9.07 5.19
N ALA A 107 -10.29 -9.68 4.15
CA ALA A 107 -9.65 -10.70 3.32
C ALA A 107 -8.60 -10.13 2.33
N GLY A 108 -8.38 -8.83 2.33
CA GLY A 108 -7.34 -8.17 1.54
C GLY A 108 -7.53 -8.27 0.04
N ALA A 109 -6.41 -8.42 -0.67
CA ALA A 109 -6.35 -8.54 -2.13
C ALA A 109 -5.53 -9.77 -2.54
N ARG A 110 -5.45 -10.02 -3.83
CA ARG A 110 -4.63 -11.07 -4.44
C ARG A 110 -3.98 -10.58 -5.72
N PRO A 111 -2.89 -11.21 -6.20
CA PRO A 111 -2.33 -10.92 -7.52
C PRO A 111 -3.39 -11.08 -8.61
N ALA A 112 -3.36 -10.14 -9.58
CA ALA A 112 -4.30 -10.15 -10.71
C ALA A 112 -4.13 -11.37 -11.60
N GLU A 113 -2.88 -11.84 -11.73
CA GLU A 113 -2.49 -12.99 -12.54
C GLU A 113 -1.74 -14.01 -11.69
N ARG A 114 -1.93 -15.28 -11.99
CA ARG A 114 -1.19 -16.42 -11.42
C ARG A 114 -0.83 -17.38 -12.55
N SER A 115 0.29 -18.05 -12.43
CA SER A 115 0.76 -19.06 -13.35
C SER A 115 1.03 -20.37 -12.60
N GLN A 116 0.92 -21.49 -13.32
CA GLN A 116 1.33 -22.82 -12.82
C GLN A 116 2.78 -23.15 -13.21
N ASP A 117 3.43 -22.35 -14.06
CA ASP A 117 4.84 -22.53 -14.39
C ASP A 117 5.71 -22.34 -13.14
N ALA A 118 6.59 -23.29 -12.89
CA ALA A 118 7.44 -23.30 -11.71
C ALA A 118 8.42 -22.12 -11.63
N ARG A 119 8.71 -21.45 -12.76
CA ARG A 119 9.60 -20.27 -12.87
C ARG A 119 8.84 -18.95 -12.70
N VAL A 120 7.50 -18.97 -12.71
CA VAL A 120 6.67 -17.77 -12.66
C VAL A 120 6.18 -17.54 -11.24
N PHE A 121 6.42 -16.35 -10.72
CA PHE A 121 6.14 -15.95 -9.35
C PHE A 121 5.26 -14.71 -9.30
N THR A 122 4.54 -14.58 -8.21
CA THR A 122 3.99 -13.33 -7.68
C THR A 122 4.60 -13.11 -6.30
N LEU A 123 4.52 -11.90 -5.75
CA LEU A 123 4.95 -11.63 -4.39
C LEU A 123 3.88 -10.82 -3.66
N HIS A 124 3.08 -11.52 -2.85
CA HIS A 124 1.99 -10.89 -2.10
C HIS A 124 1.83 -11.50 -0.70
N THR A 125 2.06 -12.79 -0.55
CA THR A 125 1.92 -13.52 0.72
C THR A 125 3.28 -14.06 1.20
N ASP A 126 3.33 -14.48 2.46
CA ASP A 126 4.47 -15.20 3.04
C ASP A 126 4.81 -16.45 2.22
N THR A 127 3.79 -17.21 1.82
CA THR A 127 3.97 -18.42 0.99
C THR A 127 4.56 -18.09 -0.40
N ASP A 128 4.17 -16.97 -1.02
CA ASP A 128 4.77 -16.53 -2.28
C ASP A 128 6.27 -16.26 -2.09
N ALA A 129 6.63 -15.58 -1.00
CA ALA A 129 8.02 -15.26 -0.70
C ALA A 129 8.85 -16.49 -0.32
N GLU A 130 8.32 -17.42 0.46
CA GLU A 130 8.97 -18.70 0.78
C GLU A 130 9.28 -19.50 -0.48
N ARG A 131 8.29 -19.64 -1.38
CA ARG A 131 8.47 -20.33 -2.66
C ARG A 131 9.52 -19.65 -3.53
N LEU A 132 9.54 -18.32 -3.58
CA LEU A 132 10.56 -17.57 -4.33
C LEU A 132 11.95 -17.74 -3.72
N GLN A 133 12.09 -17.66 -2.41
CA GLN A 133 13.36 -17.89 -1.70
C GLN A 133 13.92 -19.31 -1.93
N GLU A 134 13.06 -20.32 -1.82
CA GLU A 134 13.43 -21.71 -2.10
C GLU A 134 13.93 -21.86 -3.54
N PHE A 135 13.23 -21.25 -4.52
CA PHE A 135 13.66 -21.29 -5.92
C PHE A 135 15.01 -20.60 -6.12
N LEU A 136 15.23 -19.43 -5.54
CA LEU A 136 16.50 -18.71 -5.60
C LEU A 136 17.66 -19.54 -5.04
N GLN A 137 17.44 -20.28 -3.96
CA GLN A 137 18.45 -21.10 -3.30
C GLN A 137 18.74 -22.40 -4.08
N THR A 138 17.71 -23.08 -4.56
CA THR A 138 17.83 -24.41 -5.16
C THR A 138 18.16 -24.37 -6.64
N ARG A 139 17.59 -23.43 -7.40
CA ARG A 139 17.78 -23.31 -8.85
C ARG A 139 18.87 -22.34 -9.26
N GLN A 140 19.28 -21.44 -8.37
CA GLN A 140 20.33 -20.44 -8.61
C GLN A 140 20.16 -19.72 -9.97
N PRO A 141 18.99 -19.08 -10.23
CA PRO A 141 18.70 -18.42 -11.49
C PRO A 141 19.71 -17.29 -11.75
N ARG A 142 20.07 -17.07 -13.01
CA ARG A 142 20.99 -16.01 -13.45
C ARG A 142 20.25 -14.80 -14.01
N THR A 143 19.07 -15.03 -14.56
CA THR A 143 18.27 -14.01 -15.25
C THR A 143 16.87 -13.93 -14.66
N ALA A 144 16.34 -12.70 -14.57
CA ALA A 144 14.98 -12.46 -14.12
C ALA A 144 14.27 -11.46 -15.02
N ALA A 145 13.03 -11.76 -15.39
CA ALA A 145 12.08 -10.81 -15.95
C ALA A 145 11.10 -10.34 -14.86
N ILE A 146 10.85 -9.04 -14.80
CA ILE A 146 9.81 -8.46 -13.97
C ILE A 146 8.77 -7.83 -14.88
N ILE A 147 7.52 -8.18 -14.70
CA ILE A 147 6.40 -7.65 -15.49
C ILE A 147 5.58 -6.73 -14.60
N GLY A 148 5.62 -5.41 -14.88
CA GLY A 148 4.89 -4.38 -14.17
C GLY A 148 5.79 -3.42 -13.36
N GLY A 149 5.64 -2.11 -13.64
CA GLY A 149 6.40 -1.00 -13.05
C GLY A 149 5.70 -0.35 -11.84
N GLY A 150 4.96 -1.13 -11.06
CA GLY A 150 4.37 -0.71 -9.78
C GLY A 150 5.33 -0.88 -8.59
N TYR A 151 4.83 -0.66 -7.36
CA TYR A 151 5.63 -0.74 -6.12
C TYR A 151 6.43 -2.03 -6.01
N ILE A 152 5.76 -3.19 -6.10
CA ILE A 152 6.39 -4.50 -5.97
C ILE A 152 7.42 -4.73 -7.08
N GLY A 153 7.08 -4.38 -8.32
CA GLY A 153 7.98 -4.57 -9.46
C GLY A 153 9.28 -3.77 -9.32
N LEU A 154 9.19 -2.52 -8.90
CA LEU A 154 10.36 -1.64 -8.72
C LEU A 154 11.25 -2.08 -7.54
N GLU A 155 10.67 -2.44 -6.40
CA GLU A 155 11.42 -2.96 -5.26
C GLU A 155 12.09 -4.30 -5.61
N MET A 156 11.36 -5.20 -6.26
CA MET A 156 11.88 -6.50 -6.66
C MET A 156 12.96 -6.41 -7.76
N ALA A 157 12.88 -5.41 -8.66
CA ALA A 157 13.92 -5.21 -9.65
C ALA A 157 15.29 -4.96 -8.99
N THR A 158 15.32 -4.14 -7.97
CA THR A 158 16.56 -3.87 -7.21
C THR A 158 16.91 -4.99 -6.25
N ALA A 159 15.93 -5.66 -5.65
CA ALA A 159 16.15 -6.79 -4.76
C ALA A 159 16.79 -8.00 -5.49
N LEU A 160 16.25 -8.40 -6.65
CA LEU A 160 16.83 -9.49 -7.45
C LEU A 160 18.19 -9.10 -8.03
N ARG A 161 18.37 -7.83 -8.39
CA ARG A 161 19.69 -7.34 -8.81
C ARG A 161 20.73 -7.42 -7.70
N ALA A 162 20.36 -7.07 -6.46
CA ALA A 162 21.23 -7.21 -5.29
C ALA A 162 21.61 -8.69 -5.00
N ARG A 163 20.74 -9.63 -5.39
CA ARG A 163 21.02 -11.07 -5.36
C ARG A 163 21.90 -11.57 -6.50
N GLY A 164 22.35 -10.68 -7.40
CA GLY A 164 23.28 -10.99 -8.48
C GLY A 164 22.66 -11.38 -9.82
N LEU A 165 21.32 -11.37 -9.95
CA LEU A 165 20.66 -11.71 -11.21
C LEU A 165 20.80 -10.58 -12.23
N THR A 166 20.81 -10.91 -13.52
CA THR A 166 20.57 -9.96 -14.61
C THR A 166 19.06 -9.74 -14.69
N VAL A 167 18.61 -8.48 -14.56
CA VAL A 167 17.18 -8.16 -14.42
C VAL A 167 16.72 -7.27 -15.58
N THR A 168 15.61 -7.67 -16.21
CA THR A 168 14.87 -6.86 -17.19
C THR A 168 13.48 -6.56 -16.63
N LEU A 169 13.12 -5.28 -16.52
CA LEU A 169 11.79 -4.79 -16.14
C LEU A 169 11.00 -4.43 -17.39
N PHE A 170 9.86 -5.08 -17.58
CA PHE A 170 8.88 -4.78 -18.63
C PHE A 170 7.71 -3.99 -18.04
N HIS A 171 7.33 -2.92 -18.72
CA HIS A 171 6.14 -2.15 -18.38
C HIS A 171 5.43 -1.70 -19.63
N ASP A 172 4.13 -1.98 -19.73
CA ASP A 172 3.30 -1.71 -20.89
C ASP A 172 2.90 -0.22 -21.05
N GLY A 173 3.07 0.58 -19.99
CA GLY A 173 2.85 2.01 -20.00
C GLY A 173 4.12 2.83 -20.22
N THR A 174 3.91 4.14 -20.47
CA THR A 174 4.99 5.14 -20.57
C THR A 174 5.54 5.55 -19.21
N GLN A 175 4.75 5.37 -18.15
CA GLN A 175 5.02 5.95 -16.84
C GLN A 175 4.86 4.94 -15.73
N LEU A 176 5.79 4.99 -14.78
CA LEU A 176 5.85 4.09 -13.63
C LEU A 176 4.92 4.58 -12.50
N LEU A 177 4.55 3.67 -11.59
CA LEU A 177 3.74 3.93 -10.39
C LEU A 177 2.32 4.46 -10.64
N HIS A 178 1.81 4.43 -11.88
CA HIS A 178 0.48 4.96 -12.25
C HIS A 178 0.25 6.43 -11.84
N ARG A 179 1.34 7.23 -11.73
CA ARG A 179 1.28 8.64 -11.30
C ARG A 179 1.21 9.63 -12.45
N GLU A 180 1.64 9.22 -13.66
CA GLU A 180 1.66 10.06 -14.85
C GLU A 180 2.48 11.35 -14.68
N GLU A 181 3.66 11.20 -14.05
CA GLU A 181 4.66 12.25 -13.87
C GLU A 181 5.94 11.83 -14.58
N ASP A 182 6.22 12.46 -15.75
CA ASP A 182 7.35 12.09 -16.61
C ASP A 182 8.70 12.23 -15.91
N TRP A 183 8.88 13.32 -15.15
CA TRP A 183 10.11 13.55 -14.42
C TRP A 183 10.38 12.45 -13.38
N LEU A 184 9.33 11.97 -12.71
CA LEU A 184 9.44 10.93 -11.68
C LEU A 184 9.82 9.60 -12.32
N THR A 185 9.15 9.23 -13.42
CA THR A 185 9.48 8.05 -14.21
C THR A 185 10.94 8.11 -14.68
N LYS A 186 11.37 9.26 -15.22
CA LYS A 186 12.76 9.47 -15.65
C LYS A 186 13.75 9.22 -14.49
N LYS A 187 13.49 9.76 -13.30
CA LYS A 187 14.37 9.57 -12.12
C LYS A 187 14.41 8.13 -11.67
N ILE A 188 13.28 7.41 -11.72
CA ILE A 188 13.21 6.00 -11.38
C ILE A 188 14.01 5.17 -12.40
N VAL A 189 13.84 5.42 -13.70
CA VAL A 189 14.59 4.74 -14.77
C VAL A 189 16.09 4.99 -14.63
N GLU A 190 16.52 6.24 -14.50
CA GLU A 190 17.93 6.60 -14.25
C GLU A 190 18.51 5.81 -13.05
N ARG A 191 17.76 5.67 -11.97
CA ARG A 191 18.19 4.92 -10.78
C ARG A 191 18.28 3.41 -11.05
N LEU A 192 17.30 2.83 -11.74
CA LEU A 192 17.31 1.41 -12.11
C LEU A 192 18.49 1.07 -13.04
N GLU A 193 18.78 1.92 -14.02
CA GLU A 193 19.92 1.76 -14.92
C GLU A 193 21.27 1.84 -14.17
N LEU A 194 21.41 2.76 -13.19
CA LEU A 194 22.56 2.81 -12.29
C LEU A 194 22.71 1.51 -11.47
N CYS A 195 21.60 0.86 -11.14
CA CYS A 195 21.59 -0.47 -10.53
C CYS A 195 21.80 -1.62 -11.55
N ARG A 196 22.02 -1.31 -12.83
CA ARG A 196 22.16 -2.28 -13.92
C ARG A 196 20.91 -3.12 -14.13
N VAL A 197 19.74 -2.54 -13.99
CA VAL A 197 18.45 -3.11 -14.39
C VAL A 197 18.11 -2.58 -15.78
N GLU A 198 17.85 -3.46 -16.72
CA GLU A 198 17.33 -3.08 -18.03
C GLU A 198 15.84 -2.71 -17.90
N VAL A 199 15.44 -1.52 -18.37
CA VAL A 199 14.05 -1.06 -18.30
C VAL A 199 13.45 -0.93 -19.70
N ARG A 200 12.33 -1.60 -19.93
CA ARG A 200 11.58 -1.59 -21.17
C ARG A 200 10.18 -1.02 -20.93
N LEU A 201 10.04 0.30 -21.11
CA LEU A 201 8.75 0.99 -21.10
C LEU A 201 8.03 0.80 -22.43
N ASN A 202 6.72 1.05 -22.47
CA ASN A 202 5.84 0.82 -23.63
C ASN A 202 5.99 -0.59 -24.23
N THR A 203 6.34 -1.57 -23.39
CA THR A 203 6.64 -2.91 -23.84
C THR A 203 5.77 -3.91 -23.09
N ARG A 204 4.79 -4.45 -23.78
CA ARG A 204 4.02 -5.57 -23.25
C ARG A 204 4.89 -6.82 -23.31
N ALA A 205 5.19 -7.40 -22.15
CA ALA A 205 5.83 -8.69 -22.10
C ALA A 205 4.95 -9.75 -22.77
N GLY A 206 5.55 -10.75 -23.39
CA GLY A 206 4.85 -11.95 -23.85
C GLY A 206 4.24 -12.73 -22.68
N ALA A 207 3.68 -13.92 -22.97
CA ALA A 207 3.20 -14.80 -21.90
C ALA A 207 4.35 -15.09 -20.91
N PRO A 208 4.14 -14.96 -19.59
CA PRO A 208 5.23 -15.11 -18.61
C PRO A 208 6.01 -16.43 -18.74
N ALA A 209 5.32 -17.54 -19.05
CA ALA A 209 5.95 -18.84 -19.24
C ALA A 209 6.81 -18.96 -20.52
N GLU A 210 6.66 -18.05 -21.49
CA GLU A 210 7.39 -18.05 -22.77
C GLU A 210 8.65 -17.18 -22.74
N LEU A 211 8.81 -16.36 -21.70
CA LEU A 211 9.98 -15.49 -21.56
C LEU A 211 11.26 -16.30 -21.35
N PRO A 212 12.37 -15.95 -22.04
CA PRO A 212 13.63 -16.70 -21.98
C PRO A 212 14.45 -16.38 -20.72
N HIS A 213 13.78 -16.22 -19.58
CA HIS A 213 14.41 -15.92 -18.29
C HIS A 213 14.28 -17.10 -17.34
N ASP A 214 15.27 -17.29 -16.48
CA ASP A 214 15.26 -18.36 -15.48
C ASP A 214 14.17 -18.14 -14.42
N LEU A 215 13.81 -16.89 -14.17
CA LEU A 215 12.80 -16.46 -13.21
C LEU A 215 11.93 -15.36 -13.85
N VAL A 216 10.62 -15.43 -13.65
CA VAL A 216 9.67 -14.36 -14.05
C VAL A 216 8.83 -13.96 -12.85
N LEU A 217 8.82 -12.67 -12.53
CA LEU A 217 7.97 -12.10 -11.48
C LEU A 217 6.85 -11.27 -12.10
N CYS A 218 5.60 -11.70 -11.90
CA CYS A 218 4.42 -10.95 -12.31
C CYS A 218 4.02 -9.95 -11.20
N ALA A 219 4.16 -8.66 -11.48
CA ALA A 219 3.77 -7.53 -10.64
C ALA A 219 2.75 -6.63 -11.35
N THR A 220 1.82 -7.26 -12.11
CA THR A 220 0.83 -6.63 -13.01
C THR A 220 -0.39 -6.07 -12.29
N GLY A 221 -0.35 -5.99 -10.96
CA GLY A 221 -1.41 -5.44 -10.13
C GLY A 221 -2.11 -6.45 -9.24
N LEU A 222 -3.08 -5.95 -8.49
CA LEU A 222 -3.85 -6.70 -7.52
C LEU A 222 -5.34 -6.67 -7.88
N LYS A 223 -6.11 -7.62 -7.32
CA LYS A 223 -7.57 -7.63 -7.32
C LYS A 223 -8.08 -7.77 -5.88
N PRO A 224 -9.09 -7.03 -5.46
CA PRO A 224 -9.65 -7.16 -4.13
C PRO A 224 -10.35 -8.53 -3.97
N ASN A 225 -10.29 -9.12 -2.77
CA ASN A 225 -10.96 -10.39 -2.47
C ASN A 225 -12.41 -10.11 -2.03
N VAL A 226 -13.31 -10.02 -2.98
CA VAL A 226 -14.69 -9.57 -2.80
C VAL A 226 -15.75 -10.60 -3.17
N GLU A 227 -15.41 -11.68 -3.87
CA GLU A 227 -16.34 -12.60 -4.50
C GLU A 227 -17.35 -13.17 -3.48
N VAL A 228 -16.85 -13.68 -2.36
CA VAL A 228 -17.67 -14.24 -1.28
C VAL A 228 -18.66 -13.23 -0.72
N MET A 229 -18.24 -11.96 -0.61
CA MET A 229 -19.09 -10.87 -0.12
C MET A 229 -20.09 -10.40 -1.17
N ALA A 230 -19.70 -10.37 -2.44
CA ALA A 230 -20.59 -10.03 -3.55
C ALA A 230 -21.70 -11.09 -3.70
N GLU A 231 -21.35 -12.40 -3.60
CA GLU A 231 -22.31 -13.51 -3.60
C GLU A 231 -23.26 -13.45 -2.40
N ALA A 232 -22.81 -12.91 -1.26
CA ALA A 232 -23.66 -12.65 -0.09
C ALA A 232 -24.56 -11.42 -0.24
N GLY A 233 -24.45 -10.65 -1.33
CA GLY A 233 -25.24 -9.46 -1.63
C GLY A 233 -24.61 -8.14 -1.18
N ALA A 234 -23.32 -8.09 -0.83
CA ALA A 234 -22.63 -6.85 -0.52
C ALA A 234 -22.38 -6.02 -1.79
N GLU A 235 -22.60 -4.70 -1.70
CA GLU A 235 -22.37 -3.77 -2.80
C GLU A 235 -20.89 -3.56 -3.07
N LEU A 236 -20.53 -3.56 -4.36
CA LEU A 236 -19.22 -3.17 -4.83
C LEU A 236 -19.22 -1.72 -5.27
N GLY A 237 -18.07 -1.04 -5.09
CA GLY A 237 -17.83 0.28 -5.61
C GLY A 237 -17.36 0.27 -7.05
N ARG A 238 -17.05 1.46 -7.59
CA ARG A 238 -16.63 1.63 -8.99
C ARG A 238 -15.29 0.96 -9.32
N SER A 239 -14.43 0.77 -8.34
CA SER A 239 -13.15 0.09 -8.49
C SER A 239 -13.27 -1.44 -8.47
N GLY A 240 -14.45 -1.99 -8.20
CA GLY A 240 -14.67 -3.42 -7.98
C GLY A 240 -14.34 -3.89 -6.55
N ALA A 241 -13.86 -3.00 -5.66
CA ALA A 241 -13.70 -3.30 -4.24
C ALA A 241 -15.02 -3.11 -3.49
N LEU A 242 -15.10 -3.62 -2.24
CA LEU A 242 -16.31 -3.44 -1.42
C LEU A 242 -16.56 -1.96 -1.13
N ARG A 243 -17.80 -1.55 -1.33
CA ARG A 243 -18.30 -0.26 -0.86
C ARG A 243 -18.57 -0.34 0.63
N VAL A 244 -18.03 0.63 1.37
CA VAL A 244 -18.25 0.77 2.82
C VAL A 244 -18.62 2.19 3.17
N SER A 245 -19.36 2.35 4.27
CA SER A 245 -19.65 3.65 4.86
C SER A 245 -18.42 4.24 5.57
N GLU A 246 -18.50 5.47 6.05
CA GLU A 246 -17.45 6.04 6.91
C GLU A 246 -17.26 5.24 8.22
N GLN A 247 -18.25 4.47 8.63
CA GLN A 247 -18.17 3.54 9.76
C GLN A 247 -17.57 2.19 9.39
N GLN A 248 -17.14 2.00 8.15
CA GLN A 248 -16.65 0.74 7.59
C GLN A 248 -17.72 -0.36 7.56
N GLU A 249 -19.01 -0.01 7.61
CA GLU A 249 -20.11 -0.96 7.43
C GLU A 249 -20.41 -1.12 5.94
N THR A 250 -20.61 -2.37 5.52
CA THR A 250 -21.04 -2.72 4.16
C THR A 250 -22.53 -2.46 3.97
N SER A 251 -23.11 -2.78 2.79
CA SER A 251 -24.56 -2.79 2.59
C SER A 251 -25.29 -3.87 3.41
N LEU A 252 -24.56 -4.84 3.98
CA LEU A 252 -25.11 -5.89 4.82
C LEU A 252 -25.02 -5.46 6.30
N SER A 253 -26.18 -5.31 6.95
CA SER A 253 -26.26 -4.83 8.34
C SER A 253 -25.46 -5.70 9.32
N GLY A 254 -24.62 -5.06 10.12
CA GLY A 254 -23.75 -5.72 11.10
C GLY A 254 -22.53 -6.42 10.49
N VAL A 255 -22.28 -6.18 9.19
CA VAL A 255 -21.10 -6.67 8.47
C VAL A 255 -20.24 -5.48 8.07
N TYR A 256 -19.04 -5.44 8.60
CA TYR A 256 -18.03 -4.42 8.35
C TYR A 256 -16.97 -4.98 7.41
N ALA A 257 -16.28 -4.09 6.69
CA ALA A 257 -15.13 -4.50 5.89
C ALA A 257 -13.98 -3.49 5.99
N ALA A 258 -12.74 -3.96 5.85
CA ALA A 258 -11.56 -3.11 6.00
C ALA A 258 -10.34 -3.64 5.23
N GLY A 259 -9.47 -2.72 4.83
CA GLY A 259 -8.21 -3.01 4.15
C GLY A 259 -8.38 -3.14 2.64
N ASP A 260 -7.48 -3.90 2.00
CA ASP A 260 -7.33 -3.94 0.55
C ASP A 260 -8.51 -4.57 -0.21
N CYS A 261 -9.53 -5.07 0.48
CA CYS A 261 -10.79 -5.50 -0.12
C CYS A 261 -11.81 -4.36 -0.29
N CYS A 262 -11.55 -3.15 0.22
CA CYS A 262 -12.51 -2.04 0.28
C CYS A 262 -12.03 -0.80 -0.45
N GLU A 263 -12.98 0.03 -0.90
CA GLU A 263 -12.72 1.42 -1.26
C GLU A 263 -12.53 2.29 -0.02
N ALA A 264 -11.81 3.40 -0.18
CA ALA A 264 -11.64 4.45 0.82
C ALA A 264 -11.93 5.82 0.22
N LEU A 265 -12.44 6.76 1.00
CA LEU A 265 -12.60 8.14 0.57
C LEU A 265 -11.24 8.79 0.37
N HIS A 266 -10.96 9.33 -0.82
CA HIS A 266 -9.78 10.15 -1.07
C HIS A 266 -10.09 11.60 -0.69
N VAL A 267 -9.41 12.13 0.33
CA VAL A 267 -9.75 13.42 0.96
C VAL A 267 -9.62 14.60 -0.01
N VAL A 268 -8.66 14.54 -0.94
CA VAL A 268 -8.42 15.62 -1.89
C VAL A 268 -9.48 15.64 -2.99
N SER A 269 -9.77 14.50 -3.64
CA SER A 269 -10.77 14.43 -4.71
C SER A 269 -12.22 14.35 -4.21
N GLY A 270 -12.41 13.96 -2.94
CA GLY A 270 -13.75 13.70 -2.40
C GLY A 270 -14.42 12.45 -2.96
N ARG A 271 -13.68 11.60 -3.67
CA ARG A 271 -14.19 10.38 -4.33
C ARG A 271 -13.70 9.10 -3.66
N PRO A 272 -14.51 8.02 -3.71
CA PRO A 272 -14.04 6.69 -3.36
C PRO A 272 -12.93 6.24 -4.31
N VAL A 273 -11.86 5.68 -3.76
CA VAL A 273 -10.71 5.13 -4.49
C VAL A 273 -10.31 3.79 -3.89
N TRP A 274 -9.69 2.96 -4.69
CA TRP A 274 -9.07 1.73 -4.24
C TRP A 274 -7.55 1.88 -4.24
N VAL A 275 -6.97 1.98 -3.04
CA VAL A 275 -5.53 2.16 -2.84
C VAL A 275 -5.08 1.17 -1.75
N PRO A 276 -4.60 -0.03 -2.13
CA PRO A 276 -4.20 -1.07 -1.20
C PRO A 276 -2.87 -0.70 -0.51
N LEU A 277 -2.97 -0.13 0.69
CA LEU A 277 -1.83 0.29 1.52
C LEU A 277 -2.01 -0.18 2.97
N GLY A 278 -0.93 -0.68 3.57
CA GLY A 278 -0.93 -1.20 4.94
C GLY A 278 -1.37 -0.18 6.00
N THR A 279 -1.01 1.09 5.84
CA THR A 279 -1.45 2.19 6.73
C THR A 279 -2.95 2.43 6.65
N THR A 280 -3.52 2.36 5.45
CA THR A 280 -4.97 2.44 5.20
C THR A 280 -5.67 1.25 5.84
N ALA A 281 -5.19 0.04 5.57
CA ALA A 281 -5.74 -1.20 6.10
C ALA A 281 -5.81 -1.20 7.64
N ASN A 282 -4.74 -0.77 8.32
CA ASN A 282 -4.72 -0.67 9.78
C ASN A 282 -5.75 0.33 10.32
N LYS A 283 -5.85 1.52 9.74
CA LYS A 283 -6.81 2.56 10.16
C LYS A 283 -8.26 2.13 9.93
N MET A 284 -8.57 1.59 8.74
CA MET A 284 -9.90 1.06 8.43
C MET A 284 -10.25 -0.08 9.37
N GLY A 285 -9.33 -1.03 9.61
CA GLY A 285 -9.52 -2.13 10.54
C GLY A 285 -9.86 -1.65 11.96
N ARG A 286 -9.14 -0.63 12.45
CA ARG A 286 -9.42 -0.04 13.75
C ARG A 286 -10.85 0.52 13.83
N VAL A 287 -11.30 1.25 12.81
CA VAL A 287 -12.65 1.82 12.77
C VAL A 287 -13.71 0.71 12.65
N ALA A 288 -13.49 -0.29 11.80
CA ALA A 288 -14.37 -1.45 11.68
C ALA A 288 -14.52 -2.19 13.02
N GLY A 289 -13.40 -2.43 13.72
CA GLY A 289 -13.40 -3.07 15.04
C GLY A 289 -14.11 -2.25 16.12
N SER A 290 -13.97 -0.91 16.09
CA SER A 290 -14.68 -0.02 17.00
C SER A 290 -16.20 -0.11 16.80
N ASN A 291 -16.64 -0.08 15.55
CA ASN A 291 -18.07 -0.10 15.22
C ASN A 291 -18.69 -1.50 15.41
N ALA A 292 -17.94 -2.55 15.11
CA ALA A 292 -18.35 -3.92 15.43
C ALA A 292 -18.51 -4.14 16.95
N ALA A 293 -17.77 -3.42 17.80
CA ALA A 293 -17.92 -3.39 19.26
C ALA A 293 -18.98 -2.37 19.75
N GLY A 294 -19.82 -1.84 18.87
CA GLY A 294 -20.95 -0.96 19.22
C GLY A 294 -20.61 0.52 19.40
N LYS A 295 -19.39 0.95 19.03
CA LYS A 295 -19.04 2.38 19.00
C LYS A 295 -19.50 3.03 17.68
N ARG A 296 -19.36 4.37 17.61
CA ARG A 296 -19.63 5.15 16.40
C ARG A 296 -18.39 5.97 16.03
N GLU A 297 -17.38 5.25 15.49
CA GLU A 297 -16.15 5.86 15.00
C GLU A 297 -16.22 6.02 13.47
N ARG A 298 -15.67 7.13 12.93
CA ARG A 298 -15.65 7.41 11.49
C ARG A 298 -14.24 7.33 10.96
N PHE A 299 -14.10 6.81 9.77
CA PHE A 299 -12.86 6.86 9.00
C PHE A 299 -12.83 8.11 8.13
N GLY A 300 -11.90 9.01 8.41
CA GLY A 300 -11.82 10.31 7.73
C GLY A 300 -11.28 10.26 6.29
N GLY A 301 -10.98 9.08 5.76
CA GLY A 301 -10.41 8.92 4.43
C GLY A 301 -8.89 8.90 4.39
N ILE A 302 -8.34 8.96 3.18
CA ILE A 302 -6.91 8.89 2.88
C ILE A 302 -6.48 9.99 1.92
N VAL A 303 -5.19 10.30 1.92
CA VAL A 303 -4.54 11.11 0.87
C VAL A 303 -3.60 10.27 0.00
N GLY A 304 -3.62 8.94 0.15
CA GLY A 304 -2.86 8.00 -0.67
C GLY A 304 -1.34 8.14 -0.51
N THR A 305 -0.85 8.45 0.70
CA THR A 305 0.58 8.62 0.96
C THR A 305 1.31 7.30 0.89
N SER A 306 2.37 7.25 0.10
CA SER A 306 3.21 6.09 -0.09
C SER A 306 4.68 6.46 -0.20
N VAL A 307 5.53 5.51 0.12
CA VAL A 307 6.98 5.57 -0.09
C VAL A 307 7.48 4.20 -0.48
N LEU A 308 8.42 4.16 -1.42
CA LEU A 308 9.14 2.95 -1.80
C LEU A 308 10.63 3.26 -1.96
N ARG A 309 11.43 2.21 -1.96
CA ARG A 309 12.88 2.32 -2.19
C ARG A 309 13.26 1.68 -3.52
N VAL A 310 13.93 2.44 -4.37
CA VAL A 310 14.46 1.97 -5.66
C VAL A 310 15.97 2.15 -5.65
N GLY A 311 16.73 1.08 -5.51
CA GLY A 311 18.19 1.11 -5.52
C GLY A 311 18.81 2.13 -4.55
N GLY A 312 18.23 2.27 -3.34
CA GLY A 312 18.66 3.23 -2.32
C GLY A 312 18.06 4.63 -2.46
N MET A 313 17.41 4.96 -3.57
CA MET A 313 16.63 6.18 -3.71
C MET A 313 15.24 5.99 -3.11
N ALA A 314 14.78 6.93 -2.29
CA ALA A 314 13.41 6.99 -1.83
C ALA A 314 12.55 7.72 -2.87
N VAL A 315 11.39 7.13 -3.18
CA VAL A 315 10.34 7.75 -3.99
C VAL A 315 9.09 7.82 -3.13
N ALA A 316 8.63 9.03 -2.84
CA ALA A 316 7.52 9.28 -1.95
C ALA A 316 6.45 10.12 -2.63
N THR A 317 5.18 9.75 -2.48
CA THR A 317 4.06 10.45 -3.12
C THR A 317 2.88 10.59 -2.19
N THR A 318 2.07 11.63 -2.38
CA THR A 318 0.81 11.84 -1.65
C THR A 318 -0.16 12.69 -2.46
N GLY A 319 -1.46 12.53 -2.25
CA GLY A 319 -2.49 13.26 -3.01
C GLY A 319 -2.49 12.92 -4.49
N LEU A 320 -2.85 13.88 -5.30
CA LEU A 320 -3.03 13.76 -6.75
C LEU A 320 -1.80 14.25 -7.52
N SER A 321 -1.44 13.57 -8.59
CA SER A 321 -0.55 14.14 -9.62
C SER A 321 -1.26 15.25 -10.38
N THR A 322 -0.52 16.04 -11.16
CA THR A 322 -1.09 17.07 -12.02
C THR A 322 -2.14 16.49 -12.99
N GLN A 323 -1.86 15.34 -13.59
CA GLN A 323 -2.78 14.67 -14.51
C GLN A 323 -4.03 14.13 -13.78
N GLN A 324 -3.84 13.50 -12.63
CA GLN A 324 -4.94 13.02 -11.80
C GLN A 324 -5.84 14.18 -11.35
N ALA A 325 -5.25 15.30 -10.92
CA ALA A 325 -5.99 16.50 -10.54
C ALA A 325 -6.85 17.04 -11.69
N ARG A 326 -6.32 17.09 -12.90
CA ARG A 326 -7.11 17.49 -14.10
C ARG A 326 -8.31 16.57 -14.32
N ARG A 327 -8.13 15.24 -14.22
CA ARG A 327 -9.24 14.29 -14.39
C ARG A 327 -10.30 14.40 -13.29
N GLU A 328 -9.89 14.83 -12.11
CA GLU A 328 -10.80 15.09 -10.99
C GLU A 328 -11.49 16.46 -11.06
N GLY A 329 -11.24 17.25 -12.13
CA GLY A 329 -11.89 18.53 -12.42
C GLY A 329 -11.24 19.75 -11.78
N PHE A 330 -10.04 19.61 -11.24
CA PHE A 330 -9.24 20.75 -10.73
C PHE A 330 -8.53 21.49 -11.89
N SER A 331 -8.09 22.70 -11.61
CA SER A 331 -7.20 23.49 -12.47
C SER A 331 -5.79 23.49 -11.87
N PRO A 332 -5.02 22.38 -12.04
CA PRO A 332 -3.77 22.22 -11.31
C PRO A 332 -2.66 23.13 -11.85
N VAL A 333 -1.90 23.69 -10.93
CA VAL A 333 -0.61 24.33 -11.14
C VAL A 333 0.42 23.54 -10.35
N GLU A 334 1.63 23.39 -10.91
CA GLU A 334 2.69 22.63 -10.27
C GLU A 334 3.98 23.42 -10.22
N ALA A 335 4.81 23.11 -9.22
CA ALA A 335 6.20 23.53 -9.16
C ALA A 335 7.07 22.32 -8.89
N LEU A 336 8.08 22.13 -9.71
CA LEU A 336 9.12 21.11 -9.55
C LEU A 336 10.44 21.82 -9.29
N ILE A 337 11.08 21.49 -8.18
CA ILE A 337 12.38 22.02 -7.81
C ILE A 337 13.40 20.90 -7.60
N GLU A 338 14.66 21.28 -7.71
CA GLU A 338 15.79 20.48 -7.27
C GLU A 338 16.52 21.21 -6.14
N SER A 339 16.69 20.59 -5.00
CA SER A 339 17.31 21.17 -3.82
C SER A 339 18.06 20.13 -3.02
N ARG A 340 19.04 20.55 -2.23
CA ARG A 340 19.71 19.64 -1.30
C ARG A 340 18.85 19.37 -0.08
N ALA A 341 18.82 18.12 0.36
CA ALA A 341 18.13 17.74 1.59
C ALA A 341 18.71 18.44 2.84
N ARG A 342 20.02 18.73 2.83
CA ARG A 342 20.80 19.42 3.88
C ARG A 342 22.05 20.05 3.27
N PRO A 343 22.77 20.93 3.99
CA PRO A 343 23.94 21.64 3.46
C PRO A 343 25.03 20.70 2.92
N LYS A 344 25.79 21.19 1.91
CA LYS A 344 26.87 20.42 1.26
C LYS A 344 27.93 19.91 2.25
N TYR A 345 28.25 20.71 3.27
CA TYR A 345 29.24 20.33 4.30
C TYR A 345 28.75 19.19 5.21
N PHE A 346 27.44 18.89 5.24
CA PHE A 346 26.86 17.68 5.79
C PHE A 346 26.52 16.62 4.73
N ARG A 347 27.14 16.70 3.54
CA ARG A 347 26.97 15.76 2.43
C ARG A 347 25.51 15.60 1.99
N GLY A 348 24.70 16.68 2.11
CA GLY A 348 23.32 16.68 1.68
C GLY A 348 23.20 16.27 0.22
N LYS A 349 22.39 15.24 -0.05
CA LYS A 349 22.08 14.75 -1.39
C LYS A 349 20.95 15.55 -2.01
N MET A 350 20.78 15.43 -3.32
CA MET A 350 19.73 16.14 -4.04
C MET A 350 18.37 15.47 -3.84
N LEU A 351 17.36 16.31 -3.67
CA LEU A 351 15.96 15.97 -3.71
C LEU A 351 15.29 16.67 -4.88
N HIS A 352 14.42 15.97 -5.57
CA HIS A 352 13.47 16.54 -6.52
C HIS A 352 12.12 16.60 -5.80
N VAL A 353 11.53 17.77 -5.71
CA VAL A 353 10.27 18.00 -4.98
C VAL A 353 9.28 18.65 -5.93
N GLN A 354 8.17 17.98 -6.19
CA GLN A 354 7.02 18.52 -6.90
C GLN A 354 5.89 18.76 -5.91
N LEU A 355 5.29 19.94 -5.98
CA LEU A 355 4.02 20.26 -5.33
C LEU A 355 2.99 20.59 -6.40
N VAL A 356 1.75 20.20 -6.16
CA VAL A 356 0.59 20.46 -7.02
C VAL A 356 -0.48 21.18 -6.20
N ALA A 357 -1.05 22.25 -6.74
CA ALA A 357 -2.16 22.99 -6.14
C ALA A 357 -3.24 23.30 -7.15
N ASP A 358 -4.45 23.57 -6.67
CA ASP A 358 -5.55 24.05 -7.52
C ASP A 358 -5.48 25.59 -7.66
N ARG A 359 -5.52 26.07 -8.90
CA ARG A 359 -5.47 27.51 -9.20
C ARG A 359 -6.61 28.27 -8.55
N GLY A 360 -7.83 27.73 -8.56
CA GLY A 360 -9.00 28.43 -8.09
C GLY A 360 -9.05 28.55 -6.55
N SER A 361 -8.88 27.45 -5.84
CA SER A 361 -8.94 27.39 -4.38
C SER A 361 -7.62 27.68 -3.70
N ARG A 362 -6.50 27.63 -4.43
CA ARG A 362 -5.11 27.71 -3.94
C ARG A 362 -4.75 26.60 -2.93
N ARG A 363 -5.56 25.53 -2.82
CA ARG A 363 -5.30 24.37 -1.95
C ARG A 363 -4.26 23.45 -2.56
N LEU A 364 -3.42 22.89 -1.72
CA LEU A 364 -2.55 21.79 -2.10
C LEU A 364 -3.41 20.59 -2.54
N LEU A 365 -3.01 19.96 -3.64
CA LEU A 365 -3.64 18.77 -4.20
C LEU A 365 -2.76 17.53 -4.09
N GLY A 366 -1.45 17.68 -4.11
CA GLY A 366 -0.53 16.56 -4.01
C GLY A 366 0.93 16.93 -4.10
N ALA A 367 1.77 15.90 -3.96
CA ALA A 367 3.22 16.01 -4.08
C ALA A 367 3.86 14.70 -4.51
N ALA A 368 5.04 14.84 -5.12
CA ALA A 368 5.97 13.74 -5.35
C ALA A 368 7.39 14.19 -4.97
N ILE A 369 8.15 13.32 -4.31
CA ILE A 369 9.52 13.57 -3.88
C ILE A 369 10.37 12.37 -4.27
N ALA A 370 11.50 12.62 -4.95
CA ALA A 370 12.48 11.59 -5.28
C ALA A 370 13.88 12.03 -4.85
N GLY A 371 14.62 11.15 -4.19
CA GLY A 371 15.99 11.39 -3.76
C GLY A 371 16.47 10.40 -2.72
N ASP A 372 17.72 10.56 -2.30
CA ASP A 372 18.27 9.72 -1.26
C ASP A 372 17.83 10.25 0.10
N GLU A 373 17.36 9.36 0.99
CA GLU A 373 16.94 9.68 2.37
C GLU A 373 15.86 10.79 2.46
N ASP A 374 15.48 11.21 3.61
CA ASP A 374 14.62 12.38 3.97
C ASP A 374 13.30 12.58 3.16
N ALA A 375 13.11 11.96 2.01
CA ALA A 375 11.88 12.08 1.21
C ALA A 375 10.65 11.56 1.98
N ALA A 376 10.82 10.46 2.74
CA ALA A 376 9.76 9.86 3.54
C ALA A 376 9.28 10.77 4.69
N GLY A 377 10.19 11.46 5.36
CA GLY A 377 9.85 12.44 6.41
C GLY A 377 9.09 13.63 5.83
N ARG A 378 9.58 14.18 4.71
CA ARG A 378 9.00 15.36 4.07
C ARG A 378 7.63 15.10 3.45
N ILE A 379 7.41 13.96 2.82
CA ILE A 379 6.09 13.66 2.26
C ILE A 379 4.99 13.59 3.34
N ASN A 380 5.34 13.23 4.58
CA ASN A 380 4.39 13.22 5.70
C ASN A 380 3.92 14.63 6.08
N VAL A 381 4.77 15.67 5.92
CA VAL A 381 4.36 17.06 6.12
C VAL A 381 3.30 17.46 5.10
N VAL A 382 3.51 17.09 3.82
CA VAL A 382 2.52 17.36 2.77
C VAL A 382 1.25 16.56 3.01
N ALA A 383 1.35 15.31 3.43
CA ALA A 383 0.18 14.49 3.76
C ALA A 383 -0.67 15.10 4.90
N ALA A 384 -0.03 15.67 5.91
CA ALA A 384 -0.70 16.41 6.98
C ALA A 384 -1.39 17.67 6.43
N ALA A 385 -0.70 18.44 5.59
CA ALA A 385 -1.25 19.64 4.95
C ALA A 385 -2.45 19.32 4.04
N LEU A 386 -2.39 18.25 3.24
CA LEU A 386 -3.52 17.78 2.43
C LEU A 386 -4.72 17.37 3.29
N THR A 387 -4.47 16.68 4.38
CA THR A 387 -5.53 16.28 5.33
C THR A 387 -6.18 17.50 5.97
N ALA A 388 -5.40 18.53 6.29
CA ALA A 388 -5.88 19.81 6.81
C ALA A 388 -6.47 20.72 5.72
N LYS A 389 -6.43 20.31 4.43
CA LYS A 389 -6.89 21.10 3.27
C LYS A 389 -6.18 22.46 3.18
N MET A 390 -4.90 22.49 3.51
CA MET A 390 -4.07 23.68 3.60
C MET A 390 -3.91 24.38 2.24
N ARG A 391 -3.85 25.69 2.23
CA ARG A 391 -3.53 26.50 1.05
C ARG A 391 -2.02 26.61 0.88
N VAL A 392 -1.60 26.98 -0.32
CA VAL A 392 -0.16 27.10 -0.66
C VAL A 392 0.52 28.17 0.20
N GLU A 393 -0.15 29.29 0.46
CA GLU A 393 0.35 30.39 1.30
C GLU A 393 0.65 29.90 2.72
N ASP A 394 -0.35 29.25 3.35
CA ASP A 394 -0.22 28.73 4.71
C ASP A 394 0.90 27.65 4.79
N PHE A 395 1.06 26.88 3.73
CA PHE A 395 2.11 25.85 3.68
C PHE A 395 3.51 26.47 3.48
N ALA A 396 3.63 27.55 2.70
CA ALA A 396 4.88 28.24 2.47
C ALA A 396 5.43 28.94 3.75
N ASP A 397 4.52 29.30 4.66
CA ASP A 397 4.82 29.97 5.92
C ASP A 397 4.99 29.00 7.12
N LEU A 398 5.01 27.68 6.87
CA LEU A 398 5.21 26.69 7.95
C LEU A 398 6.57 26.87 8.63
N ASP A 399 6.56 26.89 9.96
CA ASP A 399 7.77 26.84 10.79
C ASP A 399 8.30 25.41 10.87
N LEU A 400 9.13 25.03 9.90
CA LEU A 400 9.76 23.71 9.86
C LEU A 400 11.10 23.71 10.59
N ALA A 401 11.38 22.61 11.30
CA ALA A 401 12.59 22.47 12.08
C ALA A 401 13.85 22.51 11.20
N TYR A 402 14.83 23.30 11.65
CA TYR A 402 16.13 23.43 11.01
C TYR A 402 17.27 23.16 11.99
N ALA A 403 18.19 22.32 11.54
CA ALA A 403 19.58 22.31 11.98
C ALA A 403 20.44 21.74 10.84
N PRO A 404 21.70 22.17 10.66
CA PRO A 404 22.52 21.76 9.51
C PRO A 404 22.62 20.26 9.24
N PRO A 405 22.66 19.36 10.24
CA PRO A 405 22.67 17.91 9.98
C PRO A 405 21.37 17.35 9.39
N TYR A 406 20.24 18.06 9.49
CA TYR A 406 18.92 17.56 9.16
C TYR A 406 18.26 18.25 7.96
N SER A 407 18.39 19.56 7.84
CA SER A 407 17.77 20.34 6.75
C SER A 407 18.64 21.54 6.37
N THR A 408 18.30 22.19 5.24
CA THR A 408 18.72 23.55 4.90
C THR A 408 17.83 24.56 5.63
N VAL A 409 18.30 25.80 5.82
CA VAL A 409 17.50 26.88 6.45
C VAL A 409 16.14 27.03 5.76
N ASN A 410 16.15 27.05 4.43
CA ASN A 410 14.93 26.97 3.64
C ASN A 410 14.72 25.50 3.27
N ASP A 411 13.80 24.82 3.95
CA ASP A 411 13.50 23.42 3.63
C ASP A 411 13.06 23.30 2.17
N PRO A 412 13.44 22.24 1.44
CA PRO A 412 13.01 21.98 0.06
C PRO A 412 11.50 22.08 -0.16
N LEU A 413 10.66 21.71 0.83
CA LEU A 413 9.21 21.87 0.75
C LEU A 413 8.80 23.34 0.68
N LEU A 414 9.40 24.21 1.50
CA LEU A 414 9.08 25.63 1.50
C LEU A 414 9.58 26.31 0.22
N VAL A 415 10.75 25.92 -0.28
CA VAL A 415 11.26 26.40 -1.58
C VAL A 415 10.28 26.03 -2.71
N ALA A 416 9.78 24.79 -2.74
CA ALA A 416 8.78 24.36 -3.71
C ALA A 416 7.46 25.13 -3.56
N ALA A 417 7.02 25.36 -2.32
CA ALA A 417 5.80 26.11 -2.05
C ALA A 417 5.88 27.58 -2.50
N HIS A 418 6.99 28.25 -2.26
CA HIS A 418 7.21 29.61 -2.76
C HIS A 418 7.23 29.69 -4.29
N GLN A 419 7.80 28.68 -4.97
CA GLN A 419 7.75 28.63 -6.44
C GLN A 419 6.33 28.37 -6.94
N LEU A 420 5.60 27.48 -6.26
CA LEU A 420 4.21 27.19 -6.60
C LEU A 420 3.31 28.41 -6.37
N HIS A 421 3.52 29.16 -5.28
CA HIS A 421 2.82 30.40 -4.98
C HIS A 421 2.99 31.41 -6.13
N LYS A 422 4.23 31.65 -6.57
CA LYS A 422 4.51 32.54 -7.72
C LYS A 422 3.86 32.08 -9.03
N ALA A 423 3.72 30.77 -9.24
CA ALA A 423 3.09 30.22 -10.43
C ALA A 423 1.54 30.29 -10.39
N LEU A 424 0.96 30.54 -9.23
CA LEU A 424 -0.48 30.74 -9.02
C LEU A 424 -0.91 32.20 -9.27
N ASP A 425 -0.01 33.14 -9.09
CA ASP A 425 -0.21 34.55 -9.43
C ASP A 425 -0.08 34.78 -10.93
#